data_d548386fcc4cb56d9ddf32748b35a2de
#
_entry.id   d548386fcc4cb56d9ddf32748b35a2de
#
_cell.length_a   1.000
_cell.length_b   1.000
_cell.length_c   1.000
_cell.angle_alpha   90.00
_cell.angle_beta   90.00
_cell.angle_gamma   90.00
#
_symmetry.space_group_name_H-M   'P 1'
#
loop_
_entity.id
_entity.type
_entity.pdbx_description
1 polymer ?
#
loop_
_entity_poly.entity_id
_entity_poly.type
_entity_poly.pdbx_seq_one_letter_code
_entity_poly.pdbx_strand_id
1 'polypeptide(L)'
;DAYINRVRNATTKKDSLNLVLAFHLKKELQAGIDDEDITINVEKTVVYISISDKLLFKSGSYIVTENAYKVLEKVAKVINGQANMDVMIEGHTDSKTIKTDFLQDNWDLSAMRATSIARILQHRFAVTPSRLIAAGRSSYVPLAKNDTNANRAKNRRTKIIILPKLAQFFDLLEEKAE
;
A
#
# COMPACT_ATOMS: atom_id res chain seq x y z
N ASP A 1 -26.98 -16.86 17.62
CA ASP A 1 -25.73 -17.57 17.48
C ASP A 1 -25.35 -17.97 16.06
N ALA A 2 -26.31 -18.21 15.15
CA ALA A 2 -26.04 -18.43 13.74
C ALA A 2 -25.35 -17.22 13.07
N TYR A 3 -25.73 -15.99 13.44
CA TYR A 3 -25.12 -14.76 12.94
C TYR A 3 -23.65 -14.63 13.38
N ILE A 4 -23.38 -14.87 14.66
CA ILE A 4 -22.01 -14.83 15.22
C ILE A 4 -21.09 -15.85 14.53
N ASN A 5 -21.61 -17.06 14.28
CA ASN A 5 -20.84 -18.09 13.57
C ASN A 5 -20.59 -17.70 12.11
N ARG A 6 -21.54 -17.06 11.42
CA ARG A 6 -21.35 -16.53 10.06
C ARG A 6 -20.26 -15.46 10.02
N VAL A 7 -20.30 -14.50 10.94
CA VAL A 7 -19.28 -13.44 11.05
C VAL A 7 -17.91 -14.05 11.31
N ARG A 8 -17.80 -15.01 12.23
CA ARG A 8 -16.56 -15.71 12.54
C ARG A 8 -16.01 -16.45 11.32
N ASN A 9 -16.83 -17.19 10.60
CA ASN A 9 -16.42 -17.94 9.41
C ASN A 9 -16.00 -17.01 8.27
N ALA A 10 -16.72 -15.90 8.07
CA ALA A 10 -16.35 -14.89 7.07
C ALA A 10 -15.01 -14.23 7.42
N THR A 11 -14.79 -13.88 8.69
CA THR A 11 -13.51 -13.32 9.16
C THR A 11 -12.35 -14.31 8.96
N THR A 12 -12.54 -15.58 9.32
CA THR A 12 -11.51 -16.62 9.15
C THR A 12 -11.14 -16.83 7.67
N LYS A 13 -12.12 -16.84 6.77
CA LYS A 13 -11.90 -16.98 5.32
C LYS A 13 -11.11 -15.80 4.76
N LYS A 14 -11.42 -14.60 5.21
CA LYS A 14 -10.74 -13.36 4.88
C LYS A 14 -9.30 -13.32 5.37
N ASP A 15 -9.05 -13.72 6.61
CA ASP A 15 -7.73 -13.79 7.19
C ASP A 15 -6.85 -14.81 6.45
N SER A 16 -7.41 -15.95 6.06
CA SER A 16 -6.70 -16.96 5.25
C SER A 16 -6.31 -16.43 3.88
N LEU A 17 -7.20 -15.71 3.19
CA LEU A 17 -6.90 -15.08 1.90
C LEU A 17 -5.78 -14.04 2.02
N ASN A 18 -5.81 -13.24 3.07
CA ASN A 18 -4.79 -12.21 3.30
C ASN A 18 -3.42 -12.82 3.63
N LEU A 19 -3.38 -13.93 4.37
CA LEU A 19 -2.13 -14.66 4.64
C LEU A 19 -1.53 -15.24 3.36
N VAL A 20 -2.35 -15.84 2.50
CA VAL A 20 -1.90 -16.37 1.20
C VAL A 20 -1.37 -15.24 0.32
N LEU A 21 -2.09 -14.11 0.25
CA LEU A 21 -1.67 -12.93 -0.49
C LEU A 21 -0.34 -12.37 0.02
N ALA A 22 -0.19 -12.22 1.34
CA ALA A 22 1.05 -11.76 1.96
C ALA A 22 2.23 -12.69 1.65
N PHE A 23 2.01 -14.01 1.65
CA PHE A 23 3.03 -15.00 1.30
C PHE A 23 3.46 -14.86 -0.17
N HIS A 24 2.53 -14.72 -1.10
CA HIS A 24 2.83 -14.51 -2.51
C HIS A 24 3.59 -13.22 -2.77
N LEU A 25 3.14 -12.12 -2.17
CA LEU A 25 3.83 -10.83 -2.25
C LEU A 25 5.27 -10.91 -1.74
N LYS A 26 5.44 -11.50 -0.57
CA LYS A 26 6.77 -11.66 0.03
C LYS A 26 7.70 -12.49 -0.87
N LYS A 27 7.21 -13.59 -1.39
CA LYS A 27 7.96 -14.47 -2.30
C LYS A 27 8.37 -13.77 -3.60
N GLU A 28 7.45 -13.03 -4.22
CA GLU A 28 7.71 -12.29 -5.46
C GLU A 28 8.68 -11.12 -5.25
N LEU A 29 8.62 -10.47 -4.08
CA LEU A 29 9.48 -9.32 -3.76
C LEU A 29 10.89 -9.73 -3.30
N GLN A 30 11.06 -10.89 -2.67
CA GLN A 30 12.37 -11.36 -2.18
C GLN A 30 13.38 -11.67 -3.30
N ALA A 31 12.94 -11.86 -4.52
CA ALA A 31 13.84 -12.16 -5.64
C ALA A 31 14.53 -10.88 -6.16
N GLY A 32 15.51 -10.35 -5.41
CA GLY A 32 16.44 -9.30 -5.87
C GLY A 32 16.16 -7.89 -5.39
N ILE A 33 15.51 -7.72 -4.25
CA ILE A 33 15.29 -6.43 -3.59
C ILE A 33 15.79 -6.52 -2.16
N ASP A 34 16.48 -5.48 -1.71
CA ASP A 34 16.98 -5.37 -0.34
C ASP A 34 15.79 -5.30 0.64
N ASP A 35 15.70 -6.27 1.56
CA ASP A 35 14.60 -6.41 2.51
C ASP A 35 14.41 -5.20 3.44
N GLU A 36 15.46 -4.39 3.64
CA GLU A 36 15.39 -3.20 4.50
C GLU A 36 14.48 -2.10 3.93
N ASP A 37 14.28 -2.07 2.62
CA ASP A 37 13.49 -1.04 1.95
C ASP A 37 12.02 -1.40 1.76
N ILE A 38 11.65 -2.66 1.98
CA ILE A 38 10.29 -3.17 1.80
C ILE A 38 9.91 -4.05 2.98
N THR A 39 8.80 -3.71 3.62
CA THR A 39 8.20 -4.56 4.66
C THR A 39 6.78 -4.93 4.28
N ILE A 40 6.40 -6.17 4.57
CA ILE A 40 5.05 -6.68 4.33
C ILE A 40 4.48 -7.15 5.65
N ASN A 41 3.38 -6.53 6.07
CA ASN A 41 2.66 -6.86 7.30
C ASN A 41 1.21 -7.19 6.99
N VAL A 42 0.64 -8.08 7.78
CA VAL A 42 -0.80 -8.38 7.76
C VAL A 42 -1.37 -8.03 9.12
N GLU A 43 -2.32 -7.12 9.13
CA GLU A 43 -3.07 -6.75 10.33
C GLU A 43 -4.54 -6.99 10.09
N LYS A 44 -5.16 -7.83 10.92
CA LYS A 44 -6.56 -8.23 10.78
C LYS A 44 -6.82 -8.80 9.37
N THR A 45 -7.47 -8.03 8.50
CA THR A 45 -7.87 -8.41 7.14
C THR A 45 -7.16 -7.61 6.05
N VAL A 46 -6.17 -6.81 6.41
CA VAL A 46 -5.50 -5.86 5.50
C VAL A 46 -4.03 -6.21 5.34
N VAL A 47 -3.56 -6.21 4.11
CA VAL A 47 -2.14 -6.39 3.78
C VAL A 47 -1.50 -5.04 3.55
N TYR A 48 -0.43 -4.75 4.28
CA TYR A 48 0.35 -3.53 4.18
C TYR A 48 1.72 -3.83 3.57
N ILE A 49 2.02 -3.18 2.45
CA ILE A 49 3.35 -3.17 1.85
C ILE A 49 3.92 -1.78 2.07
N SER A 50 4.94 -1.66 2.91
CA SER A 50 5.62 -0.40 3.16
C SER A 50 6.92 -0.36 2.38
N ILE A 51 7.13 0.67 1.57
CA ILE A 51 8.28 0.83 0.71
C ILE A 51 8.97 2.15 1.04
N SER A 52 10.29 2.09 1.29
CA SER A 52 11.10 3.28 1.56
C SER A 52 11.10 4.22 0.37
N ASP A 53 10.95 5.53 0.62
CA ASP A 53 10.94 6.55 -0.43
C ASP A 53 12.24 6.61 -1.23
N LYS A 54 13.39 6.28 -0.63
CA LYS A 54 14.67 6.24 -1.35
C LYS A 54 14.68 5.25 -2.52
N LEU A 55 13.86 4.19 -2.42
CA LEU A 55 13.68 3.21 -3.48
C LEU A 55 12.72 3.70 -4.56
N LEU A 56 11.68 4.44 -4.16
CA LEU A 56 10.59 4.84 -5.04
C LEU A 56 10.84 6.16 -5.78
N PHE A 57 11.43 7.16 -5.10
CA PHE A 57 11.45 8.54 -5.60
C PHE A 57 12.84 9.16 -5.57
N LYS A 58 13.06 10.10 -6.48
CA LYS A 58 14.16 11.05 -6.37
C LYS A 58 13.97 11.93 -5.13
N SER A 59 15.07 12.32 -4.48
CA SER A 59 15.04 13.12 -3.26
C SER A 59 14.20 14.39 -3.41
N GLY A 60 13.31 14.66 -2.45
CA GLY A 60 12.46 15.86 -2.46
C GLY A 60 11.46 15.93 -3.62
N SER A 61 11.22 14.81 -4.33
CA SER A 61 10.42 14.77 -5.54
C SER A 61 9.33 13.69 -5.46
N TYR A 62 8.38 13.76 -6.37
CA TYR A 62 7.39 12.72 -6.67
C TYR A 62 7.69 11.98 -7.99
N ILE A 63 8.87 12.22 -8.58
CA ILE A 63 9.33 11.50 -9.78
C ILE A 63 9.84 10.13 -9.37
N VAL A 64 9.26 9.11 -9.98
CA VAL A 64 9.56 7.70 -9.67
C VAL A 64 10.87 7.27 -10.32
N THR A 65 11.66 6.46 -9.59
CA THR A 65 12.95 5.94 -10.06
C THR A 65 12.77 4.69 -10.94
N GLU A 66 13.78 4.37 -11.76
CA GLU A 66 13.78 3.13 -12.56
C GLU A 66 13.70 1.86 -11.69
N ASN A 67 14.35 1.86 -10.53
CA ASN A 67 14.30 0.72 -9.61
C ASN A 67 12.89 0.49 -9.05
N ALA A 68 12.13 1.57 -8.86
CA ALA A 68 10.76 1.49 -8.39
C ALA A 68 9.84 0.72 -9.36
N TYR A 69 10.05 0.84 -10.67
CA TYR A 69 9.25 0.11 -11.66
C TYR A 69 9.34 -1.40 -11.48
N LYS A 70 10.52 -1.94 -11.17
CA LYS A 70 10.71 -3.37 -10.92
C LYS A 70 9.95 -3.86 -9.69
N VAL A 71 9.93 -3.04 -8.64
CA VAL A 71 9.17 -3.34 -7.41
C VAL A 71 7.67 -3.27 -7.70
N LEU A 72 7.23 -2.20 -8.34
CA LEU A 72 5.81 -1.99 -8.65
C LEU A 72 5.26 -3.03 -9.62
N GLU A 73 6.07 -3.54 -10.55
CA GLU A 73 5.68 -4.64 -11.43
C GLU A 73 5.34 -5.91 -10.65
N LYS A 74 6.20 -6.28 -9.68
CA LYS A 74 5.97 -7.44 -8.82
C LYS A 74 4.73 -7.27 -7.95
N VAL A 75 4.56 -6.10 -7.35
CA VAL A 75 3.37 -5.76 -6.57
C VAL A 75 2.11 -5.82 -7.43
N ALA A 76 2.16 -5.22 -8.62
CA ALA A 76 1.03 -5.21 -9.56
C ALA A 76 0.62 -6.61 -10.03
N LYS A 77 1.59 -7.51 -10.27
CA LYS A 77 1.32 -8.90 -10.65
C LYS A 77 0.47 -9.61 -9.60
N VAL A 78 0.82 -9.44 -8.32
CA VAL A 78 0.05 -10.03 -7.22
C VAL A 78 -1.32 -9.37 -7.06
N ILE A 79 -1.40 -8.03 -7.16
CA ILE A 79 -2.66 -7.28 -7.10
C ILE A 79 -3.61 -7.71 -8.23
N ASN A 80 -3.10 -7.87 -9.45
CA ASN A 80 -3.90 -8.29 -10.60
C ASN A 80 -4.41 -9.72 -10.47
N GLY A 81 -3.68 -10.58 -9.76
CA GLY A 81 -4.15 -11.92 -9.41
C GLY A 81 -5.32 -11.93 -8.40
N GLN A 82 -5.60 -10.79 -7.76
CA GLN A 82 -6.64 -10.63 -6.73
C GLN A 82 -7.64 -9.54 -7.14
N ALA A 83 -8.39 -9.78 -8.21
CA ALA A 83 -9.26 -8.78 -8.87
C ALA A 83 -10.32 -8.13 -7.93
N ASN A 84 -10.67 -8.81 -6.85
CA ASN A 84 -11.74 -8.40 -5.93
C ASN A 84 -11.27 -7.54 -4.75
N MET A 85 -10.04 -7.03 -4.76
CA MET A 85 -9.52 -6.19 -3.70
C MET A 85 -9.26 -4.77 -4.20
N ASP A 86 -9.51 -3.78 -3.35
CA ASP A 86 -9.11 -2.40 -3.59
C ASP A 86 -7.68 -2.18 -3.12
N VAL A 87 -7.02 -1.20 -3.70
CA VAL A 87 -5.62 -0.87 -3.43
C VAL A 87 -5.51 0.61 -3.11
N MET A 88 -5.15 0.92 -1.87
CA MET A 88 -4.84 2.27 -1.45
C MET A 88 -3.34 2.49 -1.46
N ILE A 89 -2.90 3.54 -2.13
CA ILE A 89 -1.52 4.02 -2.07
C ILE A 89 -1.49 5.21 -1.10
N GLU A 90 -0.76 5.08 -0.02
CA GLU A 90 -0.70 6.08 1.06
C GLU A 90 0.71 6.62 1.22
N GLY A 91 0.92 7.90 0.89
CA GLY A 91 2.20 8.58 1.02
C GLY A 91 2.41 9.19 2.41
N HIS A 92 3.65 9.06 2.94
CA HIS A 92 4.09 9.65 4.20
C HIS A 92 5.41 10.39 4.02
N THR A 93 5.54 11.54 4.65
CA THR A 93 6.78 12.34 4.66
C THR A 93 7.39 12.39 6.07
N ASP A 94 8.60 12.90 6.17
CA ASP A 94 9.15 13.38 7.45
C ASP A 94 8.63 14.81 7.77
N SER A 95 9.06 15.36 8.89
CA SER A 95 8.63 16.69 9.34
C SER A 95 9.39 17.85 8.69
N LYS A 96 10.38 17.60 7.83
CA LYS A 96 11.03 18.69 7.09
C LYS A 96 10.04 19.33 6.14
N THR A 97 9.92 20.64 6.23
CA THR A 97 9.04 21.40 5.35
C THR A 97 9.55 21.35 3.91
N ILE A 98 8.63 21.25 2.97
CA ILE A 98 8.90 21.39 1.54
C ILE A 98 7.98 22.48 0.98
N LYS A 99 8.53 23.31 0.13
CA LYS A 99 7.78 24.28 -0.66
C LYS A 99 8.49 24.46 -2.00
N THR A 100 7.75 24.31 -3.07
CA THR A 100 8.20 24.54 -4.44
C THR A 100 7.11 25.29 -5.20
N ASP A 101 7.33 25.59 -6.48
CA ASP A 101 6.30 26.23 -7.33
C ASP A 101 5.06 25.34 -7.49
N PHE A 102 5.18 24.04 -7.29
CA PHE A 102 4.11 23.04 -7.50
C PHE A 102 3.63 22.36 -6.22
N LEU A 103 4.36 22.51 -5.11
CA LEU A 103 4.06 21.88 -3.82
C LEU A 103 4.01 22.96 -2.73
N GLN A 104 2.88 23.06 -2.05
CA GLN A 104 2.72 24.02 -0.95
C GLN A 104 3.35 23.48 0.34
N ASP A 105 3.21 22.19 0.61
CA ASP A 105 3.61 21.53 1.85
C ASP A 105 3.74 20.01 1.70
N ASN A 106 3.92 19.31 2.81
CA ASN A 106 4.01 17.86 2.84
C ASN A 106 2.67 17.14 2.54
N TRP A 107 1.53 17.81 2.66
CA TRP A 107 0.27 17.26 2.18
C TRP A 107 0.32 17.05 0.67
N ASP A 108 0.72 18.07 -0.07
CA ASP A 108 0.88 17.99 -1.51
C ASP A 108 1.92 16.94 -1.90
N LEU A 109 3.10 16.93 -1.27
CA LEU A 109 4.15 15.97 -1.59
C LEU A 109 3.68 14.53 -1.38
N SER A 110 3.07 14.23 -0.25
CA SER A 110 2.60 12.89 0.08
C SER A 110 1.48 12.42 -0.86
N ALA A 111 0.53 13.29 -1.19
CA ALA A 111 -0.55 13.01 -2.12
C ALA A 111 -0.04 12.84 -3.56
N MET A 112 0.88 13.69 -4.02
CA MET A 112 1.48 13.60 -5.37
C MET A 112 2.32 12.34 -5.54
N ARG A 113 3.04 11.90 -4.52
CA ARG A 113 3.77 10.63 -4.52
C ARG A 113 2.82 9.44 -4.66
N ALA A 114 1.76 9.41 -3.88
CA ALA A 114 0.74 8.37 -3.99
C ALA A 114 0.10 8.35 -5.39
N THR A 115 -0.22 9.51 -5.94
CA THR A 115 -0.81 9.66 -7.28
C THR A 115 0.16 9.19 -8.38
N SER A 116 1.45 9.48 -8.26
CA SER A 116 2.47 9.02 -9.22
C SER A 116 2.53 7.49 -9.28
N ILE A 117 2.49 6.83 -8.13
CA ILE A 117 2.46 5.36 -8.06
C ILE A 117 1.14 4.81 -8.64
N ALA A 118 -0.01 5.41 -8.31
CA ALA A 118 -1.31 4.99 -8.84
C ALA A 118 -1.34 5.05 -10.37
N ARG A 119 -0.81 6.11 -10.98
CA ARG A 119 -0.71 6.24 -12.43
C ARG A 119 0.16 5.15 -13.07
N ILE A 120 1.28 4.80 -12.45
CA ILE A 120 2.15 3.72 -12.91
C ILE A 120 1.43 2.38 -12.83
N LEU A 121 0.79 2.07 -11.71
CA LEU A 121 0.03 0.83 -11.55
C LEU A 121 -1.08 0.72 -12.61
N GLN A 122 -1.77 1.81 -12.90
CA GLN A 122 -2.82 1.87 -13.91
C GLN A 122 -2.27 1.73 -15.34
N HIS A 123 -1.37 2.63 -15.73
CA HIS A 123 -0.99 2.79 -17.14
C HIS A 123 0.11 1.84 -17.59
N ARG A 124 1.01 1.45 -16.67
CA ARG A 124 2.14 0.56 -16.99
C ARG A 124 1.85 -0.90 -16.68
N PHE A 125 1.09 -1.16 -15.63
CA PHE A 125 0.87 -2.51 -15.12
C PHE A 125 -0.60 -2.95 -15.15
N ALA A 126 -1.46 -2.21 -15.83
CA ALA A 126 -2.85 -2.56 -16.10
C ALA A 126 -3.70 -2.88 -14.85
N VAL A 127 -3.38 -2.25 -13.70
CA VAL A 127 -4.27 -2.34 -12.54
C VAL A 127 -5.53 -1.53 -12.82
N THR A 128 -6.68 -2.14 -12.60
CA THR A 128 -7.99 -1.53 -12.86
C THR A 128 -8.15 -0.22 -12.06
N PRO A 129 -8.36 0.94 -12.69
CA PRO A 129 -8.35 2.23 -12.02
C PRO A 129 -9.44 2.40 -10.96
N SER A 130 -10.60 1.76 -11.11
CA SER A 130 -11.67 1.80 -10.10
C SER A 130 -11.29 1.15 -8.77
N ARG A 131 -10.20 0.39 -8.73
CA ARG A 131 -9.65 -0.24 -7.52
C ARG A 131 -8.60 0.62 -6.82
N LEU A 132 -8.11 1.68 -7.47
CA LEU A 132 -6.99 2.48 -6.99
C LEU A 132 -7.48 3.69 -6.19
N ILE A 133 -6.88 3.87 -5.01
CA ILE A 133 -7.09 5.02 -4.14
C ILE A 133 -5.73 5.63 -3.85
N ALA A 134 -5.54 6.92 -4.12
CA ALA A 134 -4.34 7.65 -3.77
C ALA A 134 -4.62 8.57 -2.57
N ALA A 135 -3.79 8.48 -1.53
CA ALA A 135 -3.95 9.22 -0.29
C ALA A 135 -2.62 9.82 0.21
N GLY A 136 -2.69 10.99 0.81
CA GLY A 136 -1.55 11.63 1.48
C GLY A 136 -1.78 11.75 2.98
N ARG A 137 -0.75 11.49 3.78
CA ARG A 137 -0.75 11.61 5.24
C ARG A 137 0.16 12.73 5.76
N SER A 138 0.84 13.45 4.86
CA SER A 138 1.84 14.44 5.28
C SER A 138 2.86 13.81 6.25
N SER A 139 3.25 14.52 7.30
CA SER A 139 4.20 14.07 8.33
C SER A 139 3.54 13.63 9.63
N TYR A 140 2.22 13.48 9.67
CA TYR A 140 1.46 13.35 10.91
C TYR A 140 1.29 11.92 11.44
N VAL A 141 1.81 10.92 10.72
CA VAL A 141 1.79 9.52 11.17
C VAL A 141 3.22 8.95 11.14
N PRO A 142 4.13 9.47 11.98
CA PRO A 142 5.53 9.05 11.99
C PRO A 142 5.69 7.66 12.61
N LEU A 143 6.65 6.88 12.09
CA LEU A 143 7.10 5.61 12.67
C LEU A 143 8.17 5.83 13.77
N ALA A 144 8.92 6.92 13.65
CA ALA A 144 9.97 7.30 14.59
C ALA A 144 9.98 8.81 14.79
N LYS A 145 10.61 9.29 15.85
CA LYS A 145 10.80 10.72 16.07
C LYS A 145 11.57 11.35 14.90
N ASN A 146 11.18 12.55 14.49
CA ASN A 146 11.81 13.27 13.36
C ASN A 146 13.11 14.01 13.79
N ASP A 147 13.88 13.47 14.73
CA ASP A 147 15.03 14.06 15.38
C ASP A 147 16.36 13.77 14.66
N THR A 148 16.48 12.63 14.01
CA THR A 148 17.68 12.22 13.26
C THR A 148 17.39 11.97 11.78
N ASN A 149 18.43 12.01 10.94
CA ASN A 149 18.30 11.65 9.51
C ASN A 149 17.82 10.20 9.33
N ALA A 150 18.31 9.28 10.14
CA ALA A 150 17.92 7.87 10.10
C ALA A 150 16.42 7.70 10.44
N ASN A 151 15.94 8.38 11.49
CA ASN A 151 14.54 8.33 11.89
C ASN A 151 13.62 9.00 10.86
N ARG A 152 14.03 10.16 10.30
CA ARG A 152 13.29 10.79 9.19
C ARG A 152 13.21 9.89 7.96
N ALA A 153 14.28 9.15 7.65
CA ALA A 153 14.27 8.20 6.55
C ALA A 153 13.22 7.09 6.73
N LYS A 154 13.02 6.60 7.96
CA LYS A 154 11.94 5.62 8.27
C LYS A 154 10.55 6.22 8.06
N ASN A 155 10.38 7.51 8.33
CA ASN A 155 9.09 8.19 8.17
C ASN A 155 8.74 8.43 6.69
N ARG A 156 9.75 8.65 5.84
CA ARG A 156 9.56 8.80 4.38
C ARG A 156 9.31 7.45 3.73
N ARG A 157 8.04 7.12 3.56
CA ARG A 157 7.59 5.84 3.01
C ARG A 157 6.29 5.98 2.23
N THR A 158 6.06 5.02 1.38
CA THR A 158 4.75 4.82 0.74
C THR A 158 4.24 3.44 1.14
N LYS A 159 3.00 3.41 1.61
CA LYS A 159 2.29 2.16 1.88
C LYS A 159 1.40 1.82 0.70
N ILE A 160 1.46 0.58 0.24
CA ILE A 160 0.46 0.00 -0.64
C ILE A 160 -0.38 -0.92 0.23
N ILE A 161 -1.65 -0.58 0.38
CA ILE A 161 -2.59 -1.22 1.30
C ILE A 161 -3.61 -1.98 0.47
N ILE A 162 -3.68 -3.29 0.63
CA ILE A 162 -4.61 -4.15 -0.08
C ILE A 162 -5.80 -4.41 0.81
N LEU A 163 -6.95 -3.88 0.38
CA LEU A 163 -8.19 -3.82 1.13
C LEU A 163 -9.22 -4.76 0.51
N PRO A 164 -9.76 -5.71 1.27
CA PRO A 164 -10.93 -6.45 0.81
C PRO A 164 -12.10 -5.48 0.57
N LYS A 165 -12.84 -5.68 -0.52
CA LYS A 165 -14.06 -4.90 -0.76
C LYS A 165 -15.09 -5.22 0.31
N LEU A 166 -15.70 -4.20 0.88
CA LEU A 166 -16.71 -4.36 1.93
C LEU A 166 -17.93 -5.15 1.44
N ALA A 167 -18.33 -4.96 0.18
CA ALA A 167 -19.39 -5.71 -0.45
C ALA A 167 -19.18 -7.23 -0.36
N GLN A 168 -17.97 -7.71 -0.63
CA GLN A 168 -17.66 -9.15 -0.54
C GLN A 168 -17.78 -9.71 0.88
N PHE A 169 -17.53 -8.87 1.89
CA PHE A 169 -17.75 -9.28 3.26
C PHE A 169 -19.24 -9.51 3.55
N PHE A 170 -20.10 -8.65 3.03
CA PHE A 170 -21.55 -8.83 3.15
C PHE A 170 -22.06 -10.01 2.32
N ASP A 171 -21.55 -10.20 1.10
CA ASP A 171 -21.87 -11.37 0.26
C ASP A 171 -21.56 -12.69 0.97
N LEU A 172 -20.41 -12.78 1.67
CA LEU A 172 -20.05 -13.96 2.48
C LEU A 172 -21.00 -14.20 3.68
N LEU A 173 -21.68 -13.16 4.14
CA LEU A 173 -22.68 -13.28 5.20
C LEU A 173 -24.05 -13.71 4.64
N GLU A 174 -24.36 -13.38 3.38
CA GLU A 174 -25.64 -13.64 2.71
C GLU A 174 -25.67 -15.00 2.01
N GLU A 175 -24.55 -15.50 1.46
CA GLU A 175 -24.46 -16.75 0.70
C GLU A 175 -24.91 -18.04 1.42
N LYS A 176 -25.39 -17.96 2.65
CA LYS A 176 -25.87 -19.12 3.43
C LYS A 176 -27.21 -18.87 4.13
N ALA A 177 -28.09 -18.19 3.45
CA ALA A 177 -29.48 -18.03 3.92
C ALA A 177 -30.45 -19.06 3.26
N GLU A 178 -29.91 -20.05 2.51
CA GLU A 178 -30.65 -21.19 1.98
C GLU A 178 -30.50 -22.45 2.83
#